data_6571f59a48d450e9d9d3187dcb1d11ea
#
_entry.id   6571f59a48d450e9d9d3187dcb1d11ea
#
_cell.length_a   1.000
_cell.length_b   1.000
_cell.length_c   1.000
_cell.angle_alpha   90.00
_cell.angle_beta   90.00
_cell.angle_gamma   90.00
#
_symmetry.space_group_name_H-M   'P 1'
#
loop_
_entity.id
_entity.type
_entity.pdbx_description
1 polymer ?
#
loop_
_entity_poly.entity_id
_entity_poly.type
_entity_poly.pdbx_seq_one_letter_code
_entity_poly.pdbx_strand_id
1 'polypeptide(L)'
;MKNLLLLSLLFFSFQAKADTIPFCHIYYNNVKIIETNFFDPNELVLKIDSIQVSDSITIRYFRDMPCFDCPTKLTIENEKHGILFTTTGKGTSSPLTFSVQELVRIQKQGYNQSFEVFFSDELTTSCTMKQLIVRIQLE
;
A
#
# COMPACT_ATOMS: atom_id res chain seq x y z
N MET A 1 -22.93 -37.80 -30.72
CA MET A 1 -21.68 -37.02 -30.88
C MET A 1 -21.81 -35.52 -30.66
N LYS A 2 -22.92 -34.84 -31.11
CA LYS A 2 -23.14 -33.41 -30.88
C LYS A 2 -23.19 -33.02 -29.37
N ASN A 3 -23.80 -33.85 -28.54
CA ASN A 3 -23.94 -33.56 -27.09
C ASN A 3 -22.64 -33.71 -26.31
N LEU A 4 -21.72 -34.56 -26.80
CA LEU A 4 -20.39 -34.73 -26.15
C LEU A 4 -19.50 -33.51 -26.38
N LEU A 5 -19.64 -32.89 -27.56
CA LEU A 5 -18.89 -31.67 -27.91
C LEU A 5 -19.33 -30.45 -27.09
N LEU A 6 -20.67 -30.37 -26.84
CA LEU A 6 -21.21 -29.30 -25.98
C LEU A 6 -20.78 -29.46 -24.51
N LEU A 7 -20.69 -30.69 -24.02
CA LEU A 7 -20.25 -30.98 -22.66
C LEU A 7 -18.76 -30.64 -22.47
N SER A 8 -17.92 -30.89 -23.48
CA SER A 8 -16.49 -30.56 -23.42
C SER A 8 -16.25 -29.03 -23.44
N LEU A 9 -17.06 -28.25 -24.16
CA LEU A 9 -16.97 -26.80 -24.16
C LEU A 9 -17.34 -26.20 -22.79
N LEU A 10 -18.29 -26.79 -22.06
CA LEU A 10 -18.65 -26.36 -20.72
C LEU A 10 -17.52 -26.56 -19.69
N PHE A 11 -16.71 -27.62 -19.82
CA PHE A 11 -15.58 -27.86 -18.92
C PHE A 11 -14.42 -26.89 -19.14
N PHE A 12 -14.23 -26.33 -20.34
CA PHE A 12 -13.19 -25.33 -20.60
C PHE A 12 -13.52 -23.94 -20.05
N SER A 13 -14.80 -23.66 -19.75
CA SER A 13 -15.23 -22.34 -19.26
C SER A 13 -14.87 -22.08 -17.79
N PHE A 14 -14.48 -23.10 -17.01
CA PHE A 14 -14.20 -22.97 -15.58
C PHE A 14 -12.73 -22.70 -15.24
N GLN A 15 -11.87 -22.48 -16.22
CA GLN A 15 -10.42 -22.26 -16.00
C GLN A 15 -10.02 -20.78 -16.06
N ALA A 16 -10.96 -19.85 -16.11
CA ALA A 16 -10.64 -18.43 -15.98
C ALA A 16 -10.25 -18.13 -14.52
N LYS A 17 -8.98 -18.30 -14.19
CA LYS A 17 -8.40 -17.68 -13.00
C LYS A 17 -8.45 -16.17 -13.23
N ALA A 18 -9.38 -15.48 -12.59
CA ALA A 18 -9.32 -14.04 -12.49
C ALA A 18 -8.04 -13.71 -11.72
N ASP A 19 -7.05 -13.18 -12.41
CA ASP A 19 -5.81 -12.70 -11.80
C ASP A 19 -6.17 -11.41 -11.06
N THR A 20 -6.21 -11.44 -9.73
CA THR A 20 -6.60 -10.30 -8.93
C THR A 20 -5.40 -9.36 -8.80
N ILE A 21 -5.55 -8.14 -9.26
CA ILE A 21 -4.51 -7.11 -9.15
C ILE A 21 -4.35 -6.75 -7.68
N PRO A 22 -3.13 -6.78 -7.12
CA PRO A 22 -2.88 -6.30 -5.77
C PRO A 22 -3.34 -4.86 -5.58
N PHE A 23 -3.92 -4.55 -4.42
CA PHE A 23 -4.42 -3.22 -4.09
C PHE A 23 -4.15 -2.86 -2.63
N CYS A 24 -4.26 -1.58 -2.33
CA CYS A 24 -4.13 -1.04 -0.97
C CYS A 24 -5.34 -0.22 -0.56
N HIS A 25 -5.68 -0.30 0.72
CA HIS A 25 -6.58 0.65 1.37
C HIS A 25 -5.74 1.60 2.24
N ILE A 26 -6.01 2.89 2.12
CA ILE A 26 -5.40 3.93 2.95
C ILE A 26 -6.49 4.53 3.82
N TYR A 27 -6.21 4.57 5.11
CA TYR A 27 -7.10 5.12 6.14
C TYR A 27 -6.46 6.34 6.77
N TYR A 28 -7.25 7.38 7.00
CA TYR A 28 -6.91 8.52 7.84
C TYR A 28 -7.79 8.47 9.09
N ASN A 29 -7.20 8.37 10.28
CA ASN A 29 -7.92 8.22 11.54
C ASN A 29 -8.99 7.11 11.51
N ASN A 30 -8.63 5.94 10.97
CA ASN A 30 -9.50 4.77 10.78
C ASN A 30 -10.62 4.92 9.73
N VAL A 31 -10.73 6.06 9.03
CA VAL A 31 -11.65 6.24 7.92
C VAL A 31 -10.93 5.92 6.61
N LYS A 32 -11.46 4.99 5.82
CA LYS A 32 -10.91 4.68 4.50
C LYS A 32 -11.10 5.88 3.57
N ILE A 33 -9.99 6.44 3.07
CA ILE A 33 -9.99 7.62 2.20
C ILE A 33 -9.58 7.31 0.77
N ILE A 34 -8.72 6.29 0.57
CA ILE A 34 -8.21 5.91 -0.76
C ILE A 34 -8.22 4.39 -0.85
N GLU A 35 -8.55 3.90 -2.07
CA GLU A 35 -8.27 2.55 -2.53
C GLU A 35 -7.44 2.69 -3.81
N THR A 36 -6.26 2.10 -3.84
CA THR A 36 -5.33 2.25 -4.95
C THR A 36 -4.72 0.92 -5.36
N ASN A 37 -4.41 0.79 -6.63
CA ASN A 37 -3.50 -0.23 -7.15
C ASN A 37 -2.13 0.42 -7.43
N PHE A 38 -1.10 -0.43 -7.66
CA PHE A 38 0.28 0.07 -7.83
C PHE A 38 0.57 0.68 -9.20
N PHE A 39 -0.38 0.65 -10.11
CA PHE A 39 -0.20 1.20 -11.46
C PHE A 39 -0.44 2.70 -11.50
N ASP A 40 -1.19 3.23 -10.54
CA ASP A 40 -1.50 4.66 -10.44
C ASP A 40 -1.45 5.11 -8.98
N PRO A 41 -0.25 5.42 -8.47
CA PRO A 41 -0.10 5.87 -7.09
C PRO A 41 -0.84 7.19 -6.88
N ASN A 42 -1.78 7.17 -5.93
CA ASN A 42 -2.55 8.35 -5.59
C ASN A 42 -1.71 9.38 -4.84
N GLU A 43 -2.14 10.62 -4.92
CA GLU A 43 -1.61 11.74 -4.16
C GLU A 43 -2.58 12.10 -3.03
N LEU A 44 -2.05 12.27 -1.83
CA LEU A 44 -2.76 12.68 -0.65
C LEU A 44 -2.24 14.04 -0.19
N VAL A 45 -3.08 15.06 -0.29
CA VAL A 45 -2.73 16.42 0.17
C VAL A 45 -3.31 16.63 1.57
N LEU A 46 -2.46 17.01 2.53
CA LEU A 46 -2.84 17.29 3.91
C LEU A 46 -2.49 18.72 4.27
N LYS A 47 -3.48 19.46 4.78
CA LYS A 47 -3.28 20.84 5.25
C LYS A 47 -2.69 20.81 6.66
N ILE A 48 -1.51 21.37 6.84
CA ILE A 48 -0.76 21.36 8.11
C ILE A 48 -1.58 21.94 9.24
N ASP A 49 -2.29 23.03 9.00
CA ASP A 49 -3.11 23.71 10.01
C ASP A 49 -4.29 22.87 10.54
N SER A 50 -4.68 21.83 9.81
CA SER A 50 -5.77 20.93 10.22
C SER A 50 -5.28 19.65 10.90
N ILE A 51 -3.96 19.38 10.89
CA ILE A 51 -3.38 18.17 11.44
C ILE A 51 -3.33 18.23 12.96
N GLN A 52 -3.88 17.20 13.61
CA GLN A 52 -3.85 17.02 15.06
C GLN A 52 -2.73 16.06 15.48
N VAL A 53 -2.29 16.15 16.72
CA VAL A 53 -1.21 15.29 17.26
C VAL A 53 -1.57 13.80 17.21
N SER A 54 -2.85 13.46 17.31
CA SER A 54 -3.37 12.09 17.26
C SER A 54 -3.58 11.53 15.85
N ASP A 55 -3.39 12.36 14.80
CA ASP A 55 -3.69 11.95 13.44
C ASP A 55 -2.72 10.87 12.96
N SER A 56 -3.30 9.86 12.32
CA SER A 56 -2.56 8.69 11.83
C SER A 56 -3.01 8.28 10.44
N ILE A 57 -2.07 7.71 9.70
CA ILE A 57 -2.32 7.03 8.42
C ILE A 57 -2.08 5.55 8.64
N THR A 58 -3.05 4.72 8.23
CA THR A 58 -2.95 3.27 8.24
C THR A 58 -3.08 2.75 6.82
N ILE A 59 -2.18 1.85 6.44
CA ILE A 59 -2.16 1.19 5.14
C ILE A 59 -2.40 -0.30 5.33
N ARG A 60 -3.31 -0.87 4.53
CA ARG A 60 -3.53 -2.30 4.41
C ARG A 60 -3.30 -2.71 2.96
N TYR A 61 -2.44 -3.69 2.76
CA TYR A 61 -2.11 -4.25 1.47
C TYR A 61 -2.84 -5.58 1.26
N PHE A 62 -3.36 -5.81 0.07
CA PHE A 62 -4.10 -7.02 -0.30
C PHE A 62 -3.55 -7.63 -1.57
N ARG A 63 -3.45 -8.96 -1.60
CA ARG A 63 -3.08 -9.75 -2.77
C ARG A 63 -3.69 -11.15 -2.67
N ASP A 64 -3.72 -11.89 -3.79
CA ASP A 64 -4.35 -13.20 -3.91
C ASP A 64 -3.73 -14.29 -3.02
N MET A 65 -2.44 -14.27 -2.83
CA MET A 65 -1.72 -15.20 -1.95
C MET A 65 -1.14 -14.42 -0.76
N PRO A 66 -1.97 -14.13 0.26
CA PRO A 66 -1.50 -13.42 1.43
C PRO A 66 -0.54 -14.30 2.24
N CYS A 67 0.52 -13.69 2.74
CA CYS A 67 1.38 -14.28 3.74
C CYS A 67 0.92 -13.83 5.13
N PHE A 68 0.68 -14.79 6.03
CA PHE A 68 0.18 -14.48 7.37
C PHE A 68 1.31 -14.17 8.37
N ASP A 69 2.50 -14.67 8.12
CA ASP A 69 3.64 -14.62 9.05
C ASP A 69 4.86 -13.88 8.53
N CYS A 70 4.87 -13.44 7.26
CA CYS A 70 6.02 -12.74 6.72
C CYS A 70 6.15 -11.33 7.30
N PRO A 71 7.38 -10.86 7.53
CA PRO A 71 7.64 -9.48 7.86
C PRO A 71 7.15 -8.55 6.76
N THR A 72 6.47 -7.49 7.15
CA THR A 72 6.00 -6.42 6.27
C THR A 72 6.54 -5.09 6.74
N LYS A 73 6.76 -4.17 5.81
CA LYS A 73 7.35 -2.88 6.11
C LYS A 73 6.76 -1.79 5.24
N LEU A 74 6.44 -0.65 5.86
CA LEU A 74 6.31 0.62 5.18
C LEU A 74 7.61 1.40 5.32
N THR A 75 8.07 1.97 4.22
CA THR A 75 9.20 2.89 4.19
C THR A 75 8.72 4.24 3.70
N ILE A 76 8.94 5.27 4.48
CA ILE A 76 8.63 6.64 4.13
C ILE A 76 9.93 7.30 3.67
N GLU A 77 9.93 7.81 2.45
CA GLU A 77 11.10 8.38 1.79
C GLU A 77 10.84 9.82 1.38
N ASN A 78 11.93 10.54 1.21
CA ASN A 78 11.91 11.86 0.59
C ASN A 78 12.02 11.75 -0.95
N GLU A 79 11.87 12.86 -1.67
CA GLU A 79 11.98 12.93 -3.13
C GLU A 79 13.34 12.47 -3.70
N LYS A 80 14.38 12.39 -2.86
CA LYS A 80 15.71 11.88 -3.22
C LYS A 80 15.89 10.40 -2.84
N HIS A 81 14.80 9.71 -2.53
CA HIS A 81 14.78 8.31 -2.06
C HIS A 81 15.58 8.06 -0.77
N GLY A 82 15.80 9.10 0.02
CA GLY A 82 16.35 8.96 1.36
C GLY A 82 15.28 8.47 2.34
N ILE A 83 15.55 7.37 3.04
CA ILE A 83 14.64 6.82 4.04
C ILE A 83 14.58 7.77 5.23
N LEU A 84 13.38 8.22 5.57
CA LEU A 84 13.11 9.10 6.71
C LEU A 84 12.76 8.29 7.96
N PHE A 85 11.85 7.34 7.82
CA PHE A 85 11.52 6.36 8.85
C PHE A 85 10.82 5.13 8.27
N THR A 86 10.64 4.10 9.10
CA THR A 86 9.98 2.84 8.72
C THR A 86 8.99 2.40 9.79
N THR A 87 7.93 1.73 9.34
CA THR A 87 7.00 1.00 10.21
C THR A 87 6.99 -0.46 9.79
N THR A 88 7.09 -1.36 10.74
CA THR A 88 7.14 -2.80 10.49
C THR A 88 5.93 -3.51 11.08
N GLY A 89 5.56 -4.63 10.46
CA GLY A 89 4.47 -5.48 10.90
C GLY A 89 4.68 -6.92 10.47
N LYS A 90 3.62 -7.72 10.61
CA LYS A 90 3.64 -9.14 10.30
C LYS A 90 2.35 -9.51 9.56
N GLY A 91 2.49 -10.16 8.42
CA GLY A 91 1.37 -10.56 7.57
C GLY A 91 0.96 -9.49 6.54
N THR A 92 0.67 -9.95 5.33
CA THR A 92 0.45 -9.10 4.15
C THR A 92 -0.69 -8.08 4.35
N SER A 93 -1.83 -8.52 4.89
CA SER A 93 -3.03 -7.67 5.06
C SER A 93 -3.12 -7.02 6.44
N SER A 94 -2.10 -7.18 7.27
CA SER A 94 -2.06 -6.52 8.59
C SER A 94 -1.92 -5.00 8.44
N PRO A 95 -2.58 -4.23 9.30
CA PRO A 95 -2.49 -2.78 9.25
C PRO A 95 -1.08 -2.31 9.63
N LEU A 96 -0.51 -1.42 8.83
CA LEU A 96 0.72 -0.71 9.13
C LEU A 96 0.38 0.77 9.32
N THR A 97 0.67 1.31 10.50
CA THR A 97 0.24 2.65 10.91
C THR A 97 1.44 3.52 11.25
N PHE A 98 1.37 4.79 10.86
CA PHE A 98 2.32 5.83 11.27
C PHE A 98 1.60 7.15 11.61
N SER A 99 2.25 7.96 12.45
CA SER A 99 1.73 9.26 12.86
C SER A 99 1.96 10.31 11.77
N VAL A 100 0.93 11.09 11.45
CA VAL A 100 1.03 12.25 10.54
C VAL A 100 1.92 13.34 11.15
N GLN A 101 1.93 13.47 12.47
CA GLN A 101 2.77 14.42 13.18
C GLN A 101 4.27 14.20 12.92
N GLU A 102 4.68 12.95 12.65
CA GLU A 102 6.07 12.65 12.28
C GLU A 102 6.45 13.31 10.95
N LEU A 103 5.56 13.31 9.96
CA LEU A 103 5.76 14.01 8.69
C LEU A 103 5.88 15.52 8.90
N VAL A 104 4.99 16.10 9.72
CA VAL A 104 5.03 17.53 10.06
C VAL A 104 6.35 17.90 10.77
N ARG A 105 6.82 17.05 11.67
CA ARG A 105 8.11 17.24 12.38
C ARG A 105 9.29 17.27 11.39
N ILE A 106 9.32 16.31 10.46
CA ILE A 106 10.36 16.22 9.44
C ILE A 106 10.33 17.44 8.51
N GLN A 107 9.15 17.86 8.07
CA GLN A 107 8.99 19.05 7.23
C GLN A 107 9.54 20.31 7.92
N LYS A 108 9.24 20.51 9.21
CA LYS A 108 9.74 21.65 10.00
C LYS A 108 11.26 21.67 10.13
N GLN A 109 11.92 20.53 9.96
CA GLN A 109 13.39 20.43 9.94
C GLN A 109 14.02 20.81 8.59
N GLY A 110 13.22 21.27 7.62
CA GLY A 110 13.68 21.69 6.30
C GLY A 110 13.80 20.56 5.28
N TYR A 111 13.27 19.39 5.60
CA TYR A 111 13.24 18.25 4.70
C TYR A 111 11.87 18.15 4.04
N ASN A 112 11.77 18.51 2.77
CA ASN A 112 10.70 18.24 1.82
C ASN A 112 9.23 18.51 2.22
N GLN A 113 8.45 18.93 1.23
CA GLN A 113 6.99 19.05 1.30
C GLN A 113 6.27 17.77 0.85
N SER A 114 6.97 16.86 0.18
CA SER A 114 6.44 15.63 -0.39
C SER A 114 7.14 14.39 0.18
N PHE A 115 6.36 13.37 0.47
CA PHE A 115 6.79 12.10 1.06
C PHE A 115 6.26 10.95 0.21
N GLU A 116 7.12 10.01 -0.12
CA GLU A 116 6.75 8.78 -0.82
C GLU A 116 6.65 7.62 0.16
N VAL A 117 5.52 6.91 0.14
CA VAL A 117 5.25 5.77 1.01
C VAL A 117 5.34 4.48 0.21
N PHE A 118 6.27 3.62 0.57
CA PHE A 118 6.49 2.33 -0.07
C PHE A 118 6.12 1.19 0.85
N PHE A 119 5.55 0.13 0.28
CA PHE A 119 5.30 -1.15 0.94
C PHE A 119 6.29 -2.20 0.44
N SER A 120 6.77 -3.06 1.32
CA SER A 120 7.53 -4.27 1.00
C SER A 120 7.17 -5.42 1.92
N ASP A 121 7.21 -6.64 1.39
CA ASP A 121 7.15 -7.87 2.16
C ASP A 121 8.31 -8.81 1.77
N GLU A 122 8.69 -9.73 2.66
CA GLU A 122 9.83 -10.62 2.44
C GLU A 122 9.54 -11.82 1.52
N LEU A 123 8.32 -12.00 1.03
CA LEU A 123 8.01 -13.10 0.09
C LEU A 123 8.61 -12.88 -1.30
N THR A 124 9.10 -11.73 -1.59
CA THR A 124 9.85 -11.40 -2.80
C THR A 124 11.35 -11.69 -2.61
N THR A 125 11.69 -12.94 -2.32
CA THR A 125 13.05 -13.40 -1.99
C THR A 125 14.11 -13.24 -3.10
N SER A 126 13.76 -12.73 -4.26
CA SER A 126 14.73 -12.50 -5.34
C SER A 126 14.86 -11.03 -5.77
N CYS A 127 13.98 -10.17 -5.35
CA CYS A 127 14.08 -8.73 -5.59
C CYS A 127 13.17 -8.02 -4.59
N THR A 128 13.73 -7.30 -3.63
CA THR A 128 13.00 -6.42 -2.72
C THR A 128 12.34 -5.29 -3.50
N MET A 129 11.31 -5.62 -4.27
CA MET A 129 10.52 -4.62 -4.96
C MET A 129 9.63 -3.92 -3.95
N LYS A 130 10.14 -2.81 -3.43
CA LYS A 130 9.27 -1.88 -2.71
C LYS A 130 8.29 -1.27 -3.72
N GLN A 131 7.03 -1.23 -3.34
CA GLN A 131 5.95 -0.72 -4.17
C GLN A 131 5.50 0.63 -3.64
N LEU A 132 5.51 1.65 -4.50
CA LEU A 132 4.98 2.97 -4.16
C LEU A 132 3.46 2.87 -3.99
N ILE A 133 2.97 3.26 -2.82
CA ILE A 133 1.55 3.22 -2.44
C ILE A 133 0.89 4.57 -2.65
N VAL A 134 1.50 5.62 -2.12
CA VAL A 134 0.94 6.98 -2.12
C VAL A 134 2.05 8.01 -1.98
N ARG A 135 1.85 9.17 -2.59
CA ARG A 135 2.60 10.39 -2.32
C ARG A 135 1.79 11.28 -1.38
N ILE A 136 2.41 11.76 -0.32
CA ILE A 136 1.77 12.65 0.65
C ILE A 136 2.41 14.03 0.52
N GLN A 137 1.60 15.04 0.27
CA GLN A 137 2.02 16.44 0.27
C GLN A 137 1.47 17.16 1.50
N LEU A 138 2.31 17.94 2.16
CA LEU A 138 1.91 18.81 3.26
C LEU A 138 1.87 20.26 2.77
N GLU A 139 0.71 20.91 2.90
CA GLU A 139 0.45 22.31 2.51
C GLU A 139 0.09 23.20 3.71
#